data_ab55354d44306cf3654e2a88731b2cd9
#
_entry.id   ab55354d44306cf3654e2a88731b2cd9
#
_cell.length_a   1.000
_cell.length_b   1.000
_cell.length_c   1.000
_cell.angle_alpha   90.00
_cell.angle_beta   90.00
_cell.angle_gamma   90.00
#
_symmetry.space_group_name_H-M   'P 1'
#
loop_
_entity.id
_entity.type
_entity.pdbx_description
1 polymer ?
#
loop_
_entity_poly.entity_id
_entity_poly.type
_entity_poly.pdbx_seq_one_letter_code
_entity_poly.pdbx_strand_id
1 'polypeptide(L)'
;MSREPCALAKGTRRSNATILQQEEITSSPSNPPGTTRRDVLKTLGTAGALGSATALTACSTTVNVSASPTTRATPFQIAATTSPIVGSNEVFPVRRIYCIGRNYAAHAREMGSDPTREPPFFFQKPTDAIQFVPPGQTVDHPYPPLTKNYHYEIELVAALKSGGRNIAMADALSHVYGYALGLDMTRRDLQRAMGDEKKPWEIGKSFDRSAPIGPIHRVGQTGHFSKGRIQLLVNGNVKQNADLNQMIWNVAEQISKLSEAFELMAGDIIYSGTPENVGPVVRGDLMTGKLEGLPDLNVKVV
;
A
#
# COMPACT_ATOMS: atom_id res chain seq x y z
N MET A 1 -30.34 57.81 32.88
CA MET A 1 -31.61 57.13 33.10
C MET A 1 -31.36 55.68 32.76
N SER A 2 -30.78 54.91 33.69
CA SER A 2 -31.36 54.09 34.76
C SER A 2 -32.39 53.08 34.24
N ARG A 3 -31.95 51.80 34.16
CA ARG A 3 -32.44 50.70 34.99
C ARG A 3 -31.89 49.34 34.52
N GLU A 4 -31.03 48.76 35.32
CA GLU A 4 -30.91 47.32 35.56
C GLU A 4 -32.09 46.81 36.39
N PRO A 5 -32.11 45.50 36.86
CA PRO A 5 -31.86 44.16 36.24
C PRO A 5 -33.06 43.21 36.55
N CYS A 6 -33.03 42.02 36.05
CA CYS A 6 -33.77 40.93 36.72
C CYS A 6 -33.00 39.61 36.63
N ALA A 7 -32.75 39.05 37.78
CA ALA A 7 -32.04 37.81 38.05
C ALA A 7 -33.02 36.64 38.29
N LEU A 8 -32.44 35.41 38.28
CA LEU A 8 -32.85 34.15 38.93
C LEU A 8 -33.75 33.18 38.14
N ALA A 9 -33.17 32.02 37.78
CA ALA A 9 -33.57 30.80 38.51
C ALA A 9 -32.59 29.65 38.28
N LYS A 10 -32.01 29.18 39.39
CA LYS A 10 -31.25 27.92 39.50
C LYS A 10 -32.23 26.74 39.43
N GLY A 11 -31.91 25.74 38.63
CA GLY A 11 -32.59 24.45 38.63
C GLY A 11 -31.57 23.30 38.61
N THR A 12 -31.18 22.88 39.80
CA THR A 12 -30.43 21.65 40.07
C THR A 12 -31.33 20.45 39.79
N ARG A 13 -30.90 19.55 38.89
CA ARG A 13 -31.39 18.16 38.88
C ARG A 13 -30.22 17.21 39.04
N ARG A 14 -30.40 16.38 40.05
CA ARG A 14 -29.49 15.34 40.53
C ARG A 14 -29.45 14.18 39.56
N SER A 15 -28.27 13.61 39.48
CA SER A 15 -27.86 12.34 38.90
C SER A 15 -28.66 11.15 39.42
N ASN A 16 -29.02 10.24 38.51
CA ASN A 16 -29.18 8.84 38.89
C ASN A 16 -28.17 8.03 38.07
N ALA A 17 -27.14 7.60 38.77
CA ALA A 17 -26.20 6.58 38.28
C ALA A 17 -26.85 5.22 38.50
N THR A 18 -27.15 4.51 37.44
CA THR A 18 -27.48 3.08 37.51
C THR A 18 -26.23 2.28 37.23
N ILE A 19 -25.72 1.67 38.29
CA ILE A 19 -24.66 0.68 38.27
C ILE A 19 -25.26 -0.60 37.69
N LEU A 20 -24.79 -1.03 36.52
CA LEU A 20 -25.02 -2.41 36.02
C LEU A 20 -23.80 -3.24 36.39
N GLN A 21 -24.04 -4.26 37.16
CA GLN A 21 -23.11 -5.29 37.62
C GLN A 21 -22.59 -6.09 36.42
N GLN A 22 -21.29 -6.32 36.45
CA GLN A 22 -20.63 -7.33 35.63
C GLN A 22 -20.97 -8.72 36.20
N GLU A 23 -21.59 -9.56 35.43
CA GLU A 23 -21.62 -11.01 35.67
C GLU A 23 -20.40 -11.64 35.00
N GLU A 24 -19.51 -12.16 35.81
CA GLU A 24 -18.46 -13.10 35.40
C GLU A 24 -19.09 -14.42 34.98
N ILE A 25 -18.93 -14.78 33.71
CA ILE A 25 -19.19 -16.14 33.25
C ILE A 25 -17.86 -16.88 33.15
N THR A 26 -17.56 -17.59 34.22
CA THR A 26 -16.53 -18.64 34.25
C THR A 26 -17.15 -19.94 33.79
N SER A 27 -16.81 -20.46 32.63
CA SER A 27 -16.79 -21.86 32.32
C SER A 27 -15.96 -22.17 31.08
N SER A 28 -14.76 -22.68 31.29
CA SER A 28 -13.95 -23.33 30.27
C SER A 28 -14.44 -24.78 30.10
N PRO A 29 -14.64 -25.26 28.88
CA PRO A 29 -14.73 -26.72 28.66
C PRO A 29 -13.33 -27.29 28.48
N SER A 30 -13.05 -28.34 29.29
CA SER A 30 -11.86 -29.17 29.23
C SER A 30 -11.77 -29.90 27.89
N ASN A 31 -10.67 -29.74 27.17
CA ASN A 31 -10.32 -30.57 26.01
C ASN A 31 -9.76 -31.90 26.48
N PRO A 32 -10.13 -33.04 25.85
CA PRO A 32 -9.47 -34.32 26.09
C PRO A 32 -8.06 -34.35 25.48
N PRO A 33 -7.13 -35.18 26.01
CA PRO A 33 -5.74 -35.20 25.59
C PRO A 33 -5.61 -35.78 24.17
N GLY A 34 -5.08 -34.94 23.26
CA GLY A 34 -4.76 -35.34 21.89
C GLY A 34 -3.54 -36.24 21.83
N THR A 35 -3.71 -37.38 21.23
CA THR A 35 -2.66 -38.32 20.85
C THR A 35 -1.69 -37.71 19.87
N THR A 36 -0.41 -37.64 20.23
CA THR A 36 0.66 -37.14 19.39
C THR A 36 1.06 -38.15 18.31
N ARG A 37 1.37 -37.68 17.11
CA ARG A 37 1.80 -38.47 15.93
C ARG A 37 3.09 -39.31 16.10
N ARG A 38 3.57 -39.51 17.33
CA ARG A 38 4.79 -40.26 17.61
C ARG A 38 4.59 -41.73 18.04
N ASP A 39 3.37 -42.17 18.25
CA ASP A 39 3.12 -43.50 18.82
C ASP A 39 2.72 -44.59 17.82
N VAL A 40 2.77 -44.34 16.52
CA VAL A 40 2.38 -45.31 15.47
C VAL A 40 3.56 -46.12 14.90
N LEU A 41 4.77 -45.95 15.39
CA LEU A 41 5.97 -46.59 14.82
C LEU A 41 6.66 -47.61 15.74
N LYS A 42 5.92 -48.20 16.69
CA LYS A 42 6.47 -49.26 17.55
C LYS A 42 5.52 -50.45 17.70
N THR A 43 5.20 -51.13 16.64
CA THR A 43 4.70 -52.53 16.74
C THR A 43 4.78 -53.18 15.35
N LEU A 44 5.92 -53.72 15.01
CA LEU A 44 6.05 -54.88 14.13
C LEU A 44 7.42 -55.50 14.42
N GLY A 45 7.38 -56.43 15.35
CA GLY A 45 8.51 -57.29 15.73
C GLY A 45 8.59 -58.49 14.82
N THR A 46 9.79 -58.81 14.52
CA THR A 46 10.40 -60.14 14.32
C THR A 46 9.54 -61.30 13.87
N ALA A 47 9.74 -61.77 12.64
CA ALA A 47 9.76 -63.19 12.29
C ALA A 47 10.73 -63.38 11.13
N GLY A 48 11.79 -64.14 11.34
CA GLY A 48 12.76 -64.46 10.34
C GLY A 48 12.28 -65.59 9.44
N ALA A 49 12.78 -65.58 8.19
CA ALA A 49 12.99 -66.81 7.40
C ALA A 49 13.96 -66.52 6.24
N LEU A 50 14.92 -67.38 6.13
CA LEU A 50 15.89 -67.49 5.05
C LEU A 50 15.20 -67.73 3.70
N GLY A 51 15.70 -67.13 2.63
CA GLY A 51 15.25 -67.43 1.27
C GLY A 51 15.93 -66.53 0.21
N SER A 52 16.89 -67.09 -0.45
CA SER A 52 17.45 -66.86 -1.81
C SER A 52 17.32 -65.53 -2.49
N ALA A 53 18.47 -64.93 -2.75
CA ALA A 53 18.66 -63.74 -3.58
C ALA A 53 18.30 -64.05 -5.08
N THR A 54 17.28 -63.42 -5.59
CA THR A 54 17.12 -63.14 -7.02
C THR A 54 17.06 -61.63 -7.21
N ALA A 55 18.09 -61.11 -7.83
CA ALA A 55 18.18 -59.70 -8.20
C ALA A 55 17.09 -59.34 -9.22
N LEU A 56 16.01 -58.74 -8.78
CA LEU A 56 15.05 -58.02 -9.63
C LEU A 56 15.50 -56.58 -9.75
N THR A 57 16.11 -56.24 -10.91
CA THR A 57 16.38 -54.87 -11.32
C THR A 57 15.02 -54.17 -11.50
N ALA A 58 14.55 -53.49 -10.49
CA ALA A 58 13.39 -52.62 -10.61
C ALA A 58 13.80 -51.39 -11.37
N CYS A 59 13.44 -51.32 -12.64
CA CYS A 59 13.52 -50.11 -13.47
C CYS A 59 12.46 -49.16 -12.91
N SER A 60 12.89 -48.25 -11.98
CA SER A 60 12.04 -47.16 -11.47
C SER A 60 11.92 -46.09 -12.59
N THR A 61 10.94 -46.25 -13.46
CA THR A 61 10.47 -45.15 -14.29
C THR A 61 9.79 -44.12 -13.39
N THR A 62 10.53 -43.14 -12.97
CA THR A 62 9.95 -41.89 -12.43
C THR A 62 9.17 -41.23 -13.55
N VAL A 63 7.86 -41.45 -13.54
CA VAL A 63 6.95 -40.65 -14.39
C VAL A 63 6.92 -39.25 -13.74
N ASN A 64 7.74 -38.34 -14.28
CA ASN A 64 7.58 -36.92 -14.03
C ASN A 64 6.26 -36.49 -14.67
N VAL A 65 5.18 -36.57 -13.91
CA VAL A 65 3.92 -35.90 -14.27
C VAL A 65 4.14 -34.42 -14.04
N SER A 66 4.71 -33.74 -15.03
CA SER A 66 4.62 -32.30 -15.16
C SER A 66 3.14 -31.98 -15.42
N ALA A 67 2.37 -31.77 -14.37
CA ALA A 67 1.03 -31.21 -14.47
C ALA A 67 1.20 -29.75 -14.96
N SER A 68 1.12 -29.55 -16.27
CA SER A 68 0.89 -28.21 -16.82
C SER A 68 -0.37 -27.66 -16.15
N PRO A 69 -0.36 -26.46 -15.59
CA PRO A 69 -1.57 -25.87 -15.05
C PRO A 69 -2.60 -25.81 -16.19
N THR A 70 -3.67 -26.59 -16.08
CA THR A 70 -4.81 -26.48 -16.98
C THR A 70 -5.43 -25.12 -16.77
N THR A 71 -5.05 -24.15 -17.60
CA THR A 71 -5.69 -22.84 -17.64
C THR A 71 -7.13 -23.06 -18.12
N ARG A 72 -8.08 -22.96 -17.18
CA ARG A 72 -9.49 -22.96 -17.55
C ARG A 72 -9.78 -21.72 -18.42
N ALA A 73 -10.58 -21.90 -19.47
CA ALA A 73 -11.04 -20.78 -20.26
C ALA A 73 -11.85 -19.81 -19.39
N THR A 74 -11.56 -18.52 -19.53
CA THR A 74 -12.33 -17.46 -18.88
C THR A 74 -13.39 -16.91 -19.83
N PRO A 75 -14.57 -16.48 -19.36
CA PRO A 75 -15.64 -15.99 -20.23
C PRO A 75 -15.29 -14.67 -20.93
N PHE A 76 -14.35 -13.92 -20.39
CA PHE A 76 -13.78 -12.68 -20.95
C PHE A 76 -12.34 -12.50 -20.47
N GLN A 77 -11.56 -11.70 -21.20
CA GLN A 77 -10.19 -11.36 -20.82
C GLN A 77 -10.15 -10.04 -20.06
N ILE A 78 -9.36 -9.98 -18.99
CA ILE A 78 -9.01 -8.74 -18.31
C ILE A 78 -7.57 -8.44 -18.66
N ALA A 79 -7.34 -7.27 -19.27
CA ALA A 79 -5.98 -6.82 -19.57
C ALA A 79 -5.20 -6.59 -18.27
N ALA A 80 -3.98 -7.09 -18.18
CA ALA A 80 -3.11 -6.80 -17.05
C ALA A 80 -2.75 -5.31 -17.07
N THR A 81 -2.87 -4.66 -15.90
CA THR A 81 -2.34 -3.31 -15.72
C THR A 81 -0.83 -3.36 -15.73
N THR A 82 -0.20 -2.52 -16.54
CA THR A 82 1.25 -2.49 -16.70
C THR A 82 1.79 -1.06 -16.66
N SER A 83 3.07 -0.93 -16.29
CA SER A 83 3.83 0.32 -16.41
C SER A 83 5.04 0.10 -17.30
N PRO A 84 5.34 0.97 -18.26
CA PRO A 84 6.55 0.87 -19.08
C PRO A 84 7.82 0.95 -18.24
N ILE A 85 8.87 0.29 -18.75
CA ILE A 85 10.21 0.26 -18.16
C ILE A 85 11.14 1.05 -19.06
N VAL A 86 11.86 2.01 -18.51
CA VAL A 86 12.81 2.85 -19.27
C VAL A 86 13.89 1.98 -19.92
N GLY A 87 14.11 2.22 -21.21
CA GLY A 87 15.14 1.51 -22.00
C GLY A 87 14.83 0.03 -22.21
N SER A 88 13.56 -0.37 -22.20
CA SER A 88 13.12 -1.75 -22.43
C SER A 88 11.85 -1.79 -23.27
N ASN A 89 11.69 -2.88 -24.06
CA ASN A 89 10.43 -3.22 -24.70
C ASN A 89 9.51 -4.03 -23.76
N GLU A 90 10.01 -4.41 -22.58
CA GLU A 90 9.21 -5.08 -21.55
C GLU A 90 8.40 -4.07 -20.77
N VAL A 91 7.31 -4.53 -20.18
CA VAL A 91 6.48 -3.75 -19.28
C VAL A 91 6.46 -4.40 -17.89
N PHE A 92 6.36 -3.59 -16.85
CA PHE A 92 6.24 -4.06 -15.48
C PHE A 92 4.76 -4.37 -15.18
N PRO A 93 4.41 -5.63 -14.84
CA PRO A 93 3.04 -5.99 -14.49
C PRO A 93 2.73 -5.52 -13.08
N VAL A 94 1.64 -4.77 -12.90
CA VAL A 94 1.22 -4.25 -11.59
C VAL A 94 0.26 -5.23 -10.94
N ARG A 95 0.63 -5.71 -9.74
CA ARG A 95 -0.17 -6.64 -8.96
C ARG A 95 -1.01 -5.95 -7.89
N ARG A 96 -0.41 -5.10 -7.07
CA ARG A 96 -1.08 -4.31 -6.03
C ARG A 96 -0.44 -2.94 -5.90
N ILE A 97 -1.24 -1.96 -5.51
CA ILE A 97 -0.79 -0.61 -5.21
C ILE A 97 -0.98 -0.38 -3.71
N TYR A 98 0.12 -0.30 -2.98
CA TYR A 98 0.15 0.11 -1.58
C TYR A 98 0.49 1.59 -1.50
N CYS A 99 -0.14 2.31 -0.57
CA CYS A 99 0.12 3.72 -0.30
C CYS A 99 0.41 3.90 1.18
N ILE A 100 1.42 4.70 1.50
CA ILE A 100 1.83 4.99 2.87
C ILE A 100 1.24 6.32 3.29
N GLY A 101 0.36 6.31 4.27
CA GLY A 101 -0.25 7.53 4.77
C GLY A 101 0.67 8.33 5.68
N ARG A 102 0.69 9.68 5.53
CA ARG A 102 1.34 10.64 6.45
C ARG A 102 2.83 10.38 6.70
N ASN A 103 3.58 10.06 5.68
CA ASN A 103 4.97 9.63 5.80
C ASN A 103 6.02 10.76 5.82
N TYR A 104 5.61 12.02 5.85
CA TYR A 104 6.48 13.17 6.07
C TYR A 104 6.00 13.92 7.31
N ALA A 105 6.94 14.30 8.20
CA ALA A 105 6.58 14.89 9.49
C ALA A 105 5.80 16.21 9.37
N ALA A 106 6.14 17.05 8.39
CA ALA A 106 5.44 18.29 8.14
C ALA A 106 4.02 18.02 7.59
N HIS A 107 3.88 17.07 6.65
CA HIS A 107 2.56 16.65 6.15
C HIS A 107 1.69 16.00 7.24
N ALA A 108 2.27 15.20 8.14
CA ALA A 108 1.53 14.63 9.26
C ALA A 108 0.91 15.73 10.15
N ARG A 109 1.68 16.80 10.44
CA ARG A 109 1.18 17.98 11.19
C ARG A 109 0.10 18.75 10.42
N GLU A 110 0.29 18.96 9.12
CA GLU A 110 -0.69 19.59 8.22
C GLU A 110 -2.04 18.86 8.26
N MET A 111 -2.00 17.53 8.37
CA MET A 111 -3.18 16.67 8.46
C MET A 111 -3.72 16.48 9.90
N GLY A 112 -3.17 17.22 10.88
CA GLY A 112 -3.61 17.18 12.27
C GLY A 112 -3.16 15.93 13.05
N SER A 113 -2.08 15.27 12.60
CA SER A 113 -1.49 14.12 13.27
C SER A 113 -0.19 14.49 13.99
N ASP A 114 0.16 13.74 15.03
CA ASP A 114 1.46 13.82 15.65
C ASP A 114 2.51 13.13 14.75
N PRO A 115 3.61 13.82 14.37
CA PRO A 115 4.67 13.23 13.58
C PRO A 115 5.62 12.33 14.38
N THR A 116 5.38 12.12 15.68
CA THR A 116 6.08 11.06 16.40
C THR A 116 5.94 9.76 15.62
N ARG A 117 7.00 8.97 15.63
CA ARG A 117 7.14 7.79 14.78
C ARG A 117 6.15 6.67 15.18
N GLU A 118 4.86 6.94 14.94
CA GLU A 118 3.81 5.92 15.02
C GLU A 118 4.06 4.83 13.96
N PRO A 119 3.59 3.60 14.18
CA PRO A 119 3.59 2.58 13.13
C PRO A 119 2.94 3.13 11.84
N PRO A 120 3.55 2.90 10.66
CA PRO A 120 2.98 3.40 9.42
C PRO A 120 1.62 2.75 9.18
N PHE A 121 0.65 3.52 8.71
CA PHE A 121 -0.60 2.96 8.24
C PHE A 121 -0.64 2.93 6.71
N PHE A 122 -1.41 1.99 6.19
CA PHE A 122 -1.46 1.68 4.77
C PHE A 122 -2.89 1.72 4.25
N PHE A 123 -3.03 2.14 3.02
CA PHE A 123 -4.24 1.94 2.23
C PHE A 123 -3.85 1.45 0.83
N GLN A 124 -4.82 1.05 0.04
CA GLN A 124 -4.57 0.53 -1.30
C GLN A 124 -5.38 1.31 -2.34
N LYS A 125 -4.84 1.34 -3.56
CA LYS A 125 -5.61 1.69 -4.75
C LYS A 125 -5.80 0.44 -5.60
N PRO A 126 -6.92 0.31 -6.34
CA PRO A 126 -7.06 -0.76 -7.31
C PRO A 126 -6.00 -0.62 -8.41
N THR A 127 -5.59 -1.73 -9.02
CA THR A 127 -4.53 -1.73 -10.03
C THR A 127 -4.86 -0.89 -11.26
N ASP A 128 -6.13 -0.85 -11.63
CA ASP A 128 -6.68 -0.07 -12.74
C ASP A 128 -6.84 1.44 -12.45
N ALA A 129 -6.53 1.86 -11.21
CA ALA A 129 -6.38 3.28 -10.88
C ALA A 129 -5.14 3.93 -11.53
N ILE A 130 -4.21 3.13 -12.07
CA ILE A 130 -3.03 3.65 -12.75
C ILE A 130 -3.42 4.44 -14.01
N GLN A 131 -2.80 5.61 -14.13
CA GLN A 131 -2.73 6.37 -15.37
C GLN A 131 -1.26 6.57 -15.74
N PHE A 132 -0.81 5.90 -16.79
CA PHE A 132 0.56 6.05 -17.25
C PHE A 132 0.79 7.42 -17.89
N VAL A 133 1.89 8.07 -17.52
CA VAL A 133 2.35 9.36 -18.05
C VAL A 133 3.69 9.15 -18.79
N PRO A 134 3.71 9.19 -20.14
CA PRO A 134 4.93 9.02 -20.90
C PRO A 134 5.92 10.17 -20.63
N PRO A 135 7.23 9.90 -20.61
CA PRO A 135 8.25 10.94 -20.45
C PRO A 135 8.11 12.05 -21.50
N GLY A 136 8.21 13.29 -21.05
CA GLY A 136 8.15 14.46 -21.93
C GLY A 136 6.77 14.76 -22.53
N GLN A 137 5.75 14.00 -22.18
CA GLN A 137 4.37 14.24 -22.59
C GLN A 137 3.54 14.78 -21.44
N THR A 138 2.51 15.55 -21.79
CA THR A 138 1.45 15.94 -20.85
C THR A 138 0.23 15.09 -21.15
N VAL A 139 -0.31 14.40 -20.13
CA VAL A 139 -1.54 13.62 -20.28
C VAL A 139 -2.74 14.34 -19.70
N ASP A 140 -3.88 14.21 -20.37
CA ASP A 140 -5.16 14.69 -19.86
C ASP A 140 -5.64 13.79 -18.72
N HIS A 141 -6.02 14.43 -17.62
CA HIS A 141 -6.44 13.78 -16.39
C HIS A 141 -7.84 14.27 -16.02
N PRO A 142 -8.88 13.43 -16.19
CA PRO A 142 -10.23 13.86 -15.91
C PRO A 142 -10.43 14.26 -14.45
N TYR A 143 -11.05 15.42 -14.22
CA TYR A 143 -11.49 15.79 -12.88
C TYR A 143 -12.54 14.78 -12.41
N PRO A 144 -12.33 14.06 -11.28
CA PRO A 144 -13.20 12.97 -10.89
C PRO A 144 -14.58 13.46 -10.43
N PRO A 145 -15.63 12.63 -10.57
CA PRO A 145 -16.96 12.96 -10.04
C PRO A 145 -16.96 12.96 -8.51
N LEU A 146 -18.07 13.46 -7.92
CA LEU A 146 -18.41 13.43 -6.50
C LEU A 146 -17.49 14.28 -5.58
N THR A 147 -16.53 15.01 -6.10
CA THR A 147 -15.66 15.89 -5.28
C THR A 147 -15.72 17.33 -5.76
N LYS A 148 -15.55 18.26 -4.83
CA LYS A 148 -15.30 19.68 -5.07
C LYS A 148 -13.95 20.13 -4.53
N ASN A 149 -13.16 19.20 -4.03
CA ASN A 149 -11.86 19.45 -3.41
C ASN A 149 -10.87 18.35 -3.80
N TYR A 150 -10.33 18.44 -5.04
CA TYR A 150 -9.46 17.46 -5.64
C TYR A 150 -8.00 17.83 -5.43
N HIS A 151 -7.22 17.02 -4.71
CA HIS A 151 -5.86 17.32 -4.30
C HIS A 151 -4.83 16.45 -5.00
N TYR A 152 -3.66 17.07 -5.23
CA TYR A 152 -2.41 16.39 -5.61
C TYR A 152 -1.63 15.93 -4.37
N GLU A 153 -0.86 14.87 -4.55
CA GLU A 153 0.15 14.36 -3.61
C GLU A 153 1.28 13.75 -4.41
N ILE A 154 2.44 14.44 -4.49
CA ILE A 154 3.62 13.93 -5.23
C ILE A 154 4.36 12.89 -4.40
N GLU A 155 4.75 11.77 -5.03
CA GLU A 155 5.36 10.64 -4.32
C GLU A 155 6.44 9.93 -5.15
N LEU A 156 7.49 9.46 -4.48
CA LEU A 156 8.32 8.39 -5.00
C LEU A 156 7.53 7.08 -4.99
N VAL A 157 7.63 6.32 -6.07
CA VAL A 157 6.99 5.00 -6.18
C VAL A 157 8.07 3.93 -6.29
N ALA A 158 8.07 2.95 -5.39
CA ALA A 158 8.95 1.79 -5.43
C ALA A 158 8.22 0.58 -6.04
N ALA A 159 8.82 -0.06 -7.06
CA ALA A 159 8.28 -1.25 -7.73
C ALA A 159 9.06 -2.49 -7.30
N LEU A 160 8.37 -3.58 -6.93
CA LEU A 160 8.98 -4.78 -6.38
C LEU A 160 9.11 -5.89 -7.43
N LYS A 161 10.30 -6.51 -7.53
CA LYS A 161 10.58 -7.71 -8.37
C LYS A 161 10.39 -9.03 -7.65
N SER A 162 10.24 -8.99 -6.33
CA SER A 162 10.05 -10.13 -5.44
C SER A 162 9.47 -9.66 -4.12
N GLY A 163 9.17 -10.56 -3.22
CA GLY A 163 8.60 -10.20 -1.92
C GLY A 163 8.69 -11.34 -0.93
N GLY A 164 7.74 -11.42 -0.03
CA GLY A 164 7.65 -12.38 1.07
C GLY A 164 6.87 -11.81 2.24
N ARG A 165 6.94 -12.51 3.36
CA ARG A 165 6.40 -12.08 4.67
C ARG A 165 7.56 -11.82 5.63
N ASN A 166 7.37 -10.87 6.55
CA ASN A 166 8.36 -10.53 7.60
C ASN A 166 9.77 -10.29 7.03
N ILE A 167 9.85 -9.51 5.94
CA ILE A 167 11.12 -9.19 5.28
C ILE A 167 11.96 -8.34 6.26
N ALA A 168 13.17 -8.81 6.54
CA ALA A 168 14.10 -8.03 7.35
C ALA A 168 14.44 -6.70 6.65
N MET A 169 14.57 -5.63 7.41
CA MET A 169 14.88 -4.29 6.85
C MET A 169 16.19 -4.32 6.04
N ALA A 170 17.18 -5.10 6.48
CA ALA A 170 18.47 -5.24 5.78
C ALA A 170 18.34 -5.84 4.37
N ASP A 171 17.32 -6.67 4.14
CA ASP A 171 17.07 -7.35 2.87
C ASP A 171 16.05 -6.62 1.99
N ALA A 172 15.33 -5.66 2.56
CA ALA A 172 14.16 -5.05 1.95
C ALA A 172 14.45 -4.43 0.58
N LEU A 173 15.54 -3.69 0.43
CA LEU A 173 15.90 -3.05 -0.84
C LEU A 173 16.30 -4.05 -1.94
N SER A 174 16.68 -5.28 -1.60
CA SER A 174 16.97 -6.32 -2.59
C SER A 174 15.71 -6.74 -3.39
N HIS A 175 14.53 -6.50 -2.83
CA HIS A 175 13.24 -6.76 -3.47
C HIS A 175 12.82 -5.67 -4.46
N VAL A 176 13.46 -4.51 -4.46
CA VAL A 176 13.11 -3.40 -5.36
C VAL A 176 13.62 -3.67 -6.77
N TYR A 177 12.73 -3.57 -7.75
CA TYR A 177 13.04 -3.60 -9.19
C TYR A 177 13.51 -2.25 -9.68
N GLY A 178 12.80 -1.21 -9.30
CA GLY A 178 13.02 0.15 -9.77
C GLY A 178 12.12 1.17 -9.10
N TYR A 179 12.22 2.40 -9.60
CA TYR A 179 11.47 3.54 -9.06
C TYR A 179 10.78 4.32 -10.17
N ALA A 180 9.68 4.97 -9.81
CA ALA A 180 8.96 5.92 -10.65
C ALA A 180 8.56 7.14 -9.84
N LEU A 181 8.15 8.21 -10.52
CA LEU A 181 7.47 9.34 -9.92
C LEU A 181 5.97 9.17 -10.11
N GLY A 182 5.17 9.43 -9.08
CA GLY A 182 3.72 9.26 -9.13
C GLY A 182 2.96 10.35 -8.39
N LEU A 183 1.64 10.37 -8.58
CA LEU A 183 0.70 11.21 -7.85
C LEU A 183 -0.34 10.32 -7.13
N ASP A 184 -0.48 10.47 -5.82
CA ASP A 184 -1.59 9.90 -5.06
C ASP A 184 -2.76 10.90 -5.06
N MET A 185 -3.52 10.90 -6.16
CA MET A 185 -4.63 11.84 -6.32
C MET A 185 -5.77 11.53 -5.36
N THR A 186 -6.31 12.58 -4.75
CA THR A 186 -7.21 12.46 -3.60
C THR A 186 -8.46 13.32 -3.76
N ARG A 187 -9.64 12.73 -3.64
CA ARG A 187 -10.91 13.43 -3.37
C ARG A 187 -10.93 13.80 -1.88
N ARG A 188 -10.36 14.96 -1.56
CA ARG A 188 -10.02 15.34 -0.17
C ARG A 188 -11.24 15.51 0.73
N ASP A 189 -12.31 16.05 0.21
CA ASP A 189 -13.58 16.19 0.92
C ASP A 189 -14.16 14.82 1.32
N LEU A 190 -14.16 13.85 0.40
CA LEU A 190 -14.66 12.50 0.68
C LEU A 190 -13.72 11.73 1.63
N GLN A 191 -12.40 11.86 1.45
CA GLN A 191 -11.45 11.24 2.38
C GLN A 191 -11.63 11.75 3.81
N ARG A 192 -11.77 13.09 3.99
CA ARG A 192 -11.99 13.70 5.31
C ARG A 192 -13.31 13.22 5.93
N ALA A 193 -14.40 13.27 5.17
CA ALA A 193 -15.71 12.81 5.64
C ALA A 193 -15.66 11.35 6.14
N MET A 194 -14.97 10.47 5.41
CA MET A 194 -14.77 9.09 5.86
C MET A 194 -13.90 9.00 7.11
N GLY A 195 -12.81 9.76 7.18
CA GLY A 195 -11.93 9.80 8.34
C GLY A 195 -12.64 10.29 9.61
N ASP A 196 -13.46 11.33 9.51
CA ASP A 196 -14.23 11.89 10.62
C ASP A 196 -15.24 10.87 11.17
N GLU A 197 -15.81 10.05 10.28
CA GLU A 197 -16.73 8.95 10.63
C GLU A 197 -16.00 7.64 10.99
N LYS A 198 -14.65 7.63 11.02
CA LYS A 198 -13.81 6.44 11.25
C LYS A 198 -14.08 5.30 10.26
N LYS A 199 -14.43 5.65 9.03
CA LYS A 199 -14.66 4.76 7.88
C LYS A 199 -13.43 4.67 6.99
N PRO A 200 -13.32 3.62 6.17
CA PRO A 200 -12.23 3.48 5.18
C PRO A 200 -12.18 4.64 4.18
N TRP A 201 -10.97 4.91 3.63
CA TRP A 201 -10.72 6.04 2.72
C TRP A 201 -10.97 5.75 1.25
N GLU A 202 -11.40 4.55 0.88
CA GLU A 202 -11.51 4.07 -0.49
C GLU A 202 -12.24 5.05 -1.42
N ILE A 203 -13.37 5.62 -0.99
CA ILE A 203 -14.13 6.58 -1.80
C ILE A 203 -13.32 7.85 -2.14
N GLY A 204 -12.38 8.22 -1.26
CA GLY A 204 -11.50 9.37 -1.42
C GLY A 204 -10.18 9.06 -2.12
N LYS A 205 -9.72 7.79 -2.08
CA LYS A 205 -8.37 7.38 -2.50
C LYS A 205 -8.36 6.36 -3.65
N SER A 206 -9.38 5.48 -3.74
CA SER A 206 -9.38 4.30 -4.62
C SER A 206 -10.40 4.47 -5.75
N PHE A 207 -10.11 5.38 -6.69
CA PHE A 207 -10.98 5.68 -7.83
C PHE A 207 -10.18 5.68 -9.14
N ASP A 208 -10.90 5.65 -10.26
CA ASP A 208 -10.33 5.58 -11.60
C ASP A 208 -9.27 6.67 -11.83
N ARG A 209 -8.11 6.27 -12.35
CA ARG A 209 -6.97 7.15 -12.65
C ARG A 209 -6.40 7.90 -11.44
N SER A 210 -6.70 7.48 -10.22
CA SER A 210 -6.21 8.14 -9.01
C SER A 210 -4.71 7.93 -8.74
N ALA A 211 -4.01 7.17 -9.58
CA ALA A 211 -2.59 6.89 -9.49
C ALA A 211 -1.83 7.21 -10.80
N PRO A 212 -1.73 8.50 -11.21
CA PRO A 212 -0.81 8.85 -12.29
C PRO A 212 0.61 8.44 -11.94
N ILE A 213 1.32 7.81 -12.91
CA ILE A 213 2.67 7.28 -12.71
C ILE A 213 3.52 7.44 -13.98
N GLY A 214 4.77 7.83 -13.81
CA GLY A 214 5.79 7.79 -14.86
C GLY A 214 6.31 6.37 -15.12
N PRO A 215 7.23 6.20 -16.08
CA PRO A 215 7.86 4.92 -16.36
C PRO A 215 8.75 4.48 -15.19
N ILE A 216 8.93 3.17 -15.06
CA ILE A 216 9.80 2.59 -14.02
C ILE A 216 11.25 2.61 -14.50
N HIS A 217 12.13 3.19 -13.69
CA HIS A 217 13.58 3.20 -13.85
C HIS A 217 14.20 2.09 -13.00
N ARG A 218 14.97 1.19 -13.60
CA ARG A 218 15.60 0.07 -12.90
C ARG A 218 16.62 0.56 -11.88
N VAL A 219 16.68 -0.07 -10.70
CA VAL A 219 17.66 0.23 -9.66
C VAL A 219 19.10 0.20 -10.20
N GLY A 220 19.41 -0.69 -11.15
CA GLY A 220 20.74 -0.74 -11.77
C GLY A 220 21.12 0.53 -12.53
N GLN A 221 20.18 1.39 -12.87
CA GLN A 221 20.42 2.68 -13.55
C GLN A 221 20.40 3.87 -12.57
N THR A 222 19.54 3.84 -11.56
CA THR A 222 19.33 4.97 -10.63
C THR A 222 20.02 4.79 -9.29
N GLY A 223 20.36 3.57 -8.90
CA GLY A 223 20.62 3.22 -7.51
C GLY A 223 19.35 3.27 -6.68
N HIS A 224 19.48 3.18 -5.35
CA HIS A 224 18.38 3.36 -4.42
C HIS A 224 18.29 4.82 -3.96
N PHE A 225 17.06 5.36 -3.99
CA PHE A 225 16.80 6.72 -3.51
C PHE A 225 16.72 6.74 -1.98
N SER A 226 17.68 7.41 -1.33
CA SER A 226 17.66 7.71 0.11
C SER A 226 17.57 9.21 0.40
N LYS A 227 17.80 10.04 -0.63
CA LYS A 227 17.74 11.51 -0.62
C LYS A 227 17.47 12.01 -2.03
N GLY A 228 17.19 13.27 -2.18
CA GLY A 228 16.92 13.93 -3.44
C GLY A 228 15.67 14.81 -3.36
N ARG A 229 15.69 15.93 -4.07
CA ARG A 229 14.61 16.89 -4.05
C ARG A 229 13.41 16.33 -4.82
N ILE A 230 12.26 16.22 -4.13
CA ILE A 230 10.96 15.94 -4.72
C ILE A 230 10.11 17.20 -4.70
N GLN A 231 9.52 17.57 -5.85
CA GLN A 231 8.74 18.77 -6.02
C GLN A 231 7.47 18.53 -6.83
N LEU A 232 6.42 19.30 -6.53
CA LEU A 232 5.27 19.46 -7.41
C LEU A 232 5.05 20.95 -7.70
N LEU A 233 4.87 21.24 -8.96
CA LEU A 233 4.45 22.57 -9.44
C LEU A 233 3.02 22.47 -9.98
N VAL A 234 2.23 23.52 -9.73
CA VAL A 234 0.93 23.71 -10.39
C VAL A 234 1.00 25.04 -11.16
N ASN A 235 0.78 24.96 -12.47
CA ASN A 235 0.88 26.11 -13.39
C ASN A 235 2.23 26.85 -13.25
N GLY A 236 3.33 26.09 -13.11
CA GLY A 236 4.68 26.62 -12.94
C GLY A 236 5.04 27.09 -11.52
N ASN A 237 4.08 27.16 -10.59
CA ASN A 237 4.32 27.57 -9.21
C ASN A 237 4.60 26.36 -8.32
N VAL A 238 5.72 26.37 -7.60
CA VAL A 238 6.06 25.31 -6.65
C VAL A 238 5.01 25.26 -5.53
N LYS A 239 4.42 24.08 -5.35
CA LYS A 239 3.44 23.78 -4.30
C LYS A 239 4.01 22.85 -3.25
N GLN A 240 4.60 21.72 -3.65
CA GLN A 240 5.29 20.81 -2.73
C GLN A 240 6.79 20.84 -3.03
N ASN A 241 7.61 20.82 -1.98
CA ASN A 241 9.07 20.82 -2.09
C ASN A 241 9.68 20.24 -0.82
N ALA A 242 10.29 19.07 -0.93
CA ALA A 242 10.92 18.36 0.17
C ALA A 242 12.13 17.56 -0.32
N ASP A 243 12.83 16.94 0.61
CA ASP A 243 13.86 15.95 0.31
C ASP A 243 13.36 14.56 0.74
N LEU A 244 13.69 13.51 -0.02
CA LEU A 244 13.29 12.13 0.28
C LEU A 244 13.80 11.64 1.65
N ASN A 245 14.90 12.22 2.17
CA ASN A 245 15.42 11.89 3.49
C ASN A 245 14.52 12.39 4.65
N GLN A 246 13.49 13.19 4.35
CA GLN A 246 12.50 13.66 5.32
C GLN A 246 11.35 12.67 5.52
N MET A 247 11.33 11.55 4.77
CA MET A 247 10.38 10.47 5.04
C MET A 247 10.57 9.94 6.46
N ILE A 248 9.47 9.77 7.21
CA ILE A 248 9.46 9.17 8.55
C ILE A 248 9.88 7.69 8.46
N TRP A 249 9.35 7.00 7.47
CA TRP A 249 9.66 5.61 7.13
C TRP A 249 10.24 5.57 5.72
N ASN A 250 11.53 5.26 5.59
CA ASN A 250 12.18 5.11 4.29
C ASN A 250 11.67 3.84 3.55
N VAL A 251 12.01 3.69 2.28
CA VAL A 251 11.51 2.59 1.44
C VAL A 251 11.82 1.20 2.03
N ALA A 252 13.00 1.00 2.63
CA ALA A 252 13.33 -0.28 3.25
C ALA A 252 12.43 -0.60 4.44
N GLU A 253 12.19 0.39 5.28
CA GLU A 253 11.30 0.29 6.43
C GLU A 253 9.84 0.06 6.00
N GLN A 254 9.38 0.75 4.94
CA GLN A 254 8.04 0.55 4.37
C GLN A 254 7.84 -0.89 3.89
N ILE A 255 8.80 -1.45 3.14
CA ILE A 255 8.76 -2.84 2.67
C ILE A 255 8.72 -3.79 3.86
N SER A 256 9.59 -3.60 4.84
CA SER A 256 9.63 -4.43 6.04
C SER A 256 8.29 -4.39 6.77
N LYS A 257 7.75 -3.20 7.04
CA LYS A 257 6.47 -3.03 7.75
C LYS A 257 5.25 -3.54 6.97
N LEU A 258 5.19 -3.31 5.66
CA LEU A 258 4.15 -3.89 4.82
C LEU A 258 4.18 -5.42 4.84
N SER A 259 5.37 -6.02 4.84
CA SER A 259 5.53 -7.47 4.83
C SER A 259 5.12 -8.18 6.13
N GLU A 260 5.00 -7.44 7.25
CA GLU A 260 4.41 -7.95 8.49
C GLU A 260 2.90 -8.23 8.31
N ALA A 261 2.19 -7.34 7.58
CA ALA A 261 0.74 -7.44 7.38
C ALA A 261 0.36 -8.20 6.11
N PHE A 262 1.16 -8.08 5.03
CA PHE A 262 0.86 -8.61 3.71
C PHE A 262 1.98 -9.51 3.19
N GLU A 263 1.61 -10.49 2.37
CA GLU A 263 2.60 -11.19 1.55
C GLU A 263 2.89 -10.36 0.31
N LEU A 264 4.05 -9.69 0.32
CA LEU A 264 4.52 -8.92 -0.82
C LEU A 264 4.99 -9.86 -1.94
N MET A 265 4.84 -9.44 -3.19
CA MET A 265 5.20 -10.23 -4.36
C MET A 265 5.76 -9.35 -5.48
N ALA A 266 6.35 -9.99 -6.48
CA ALA A 266 6.68 -9.32 -7.75
C ALA A 266 5.42 -8.65 -8.33
N GLY A 267 5.58 -7.44 -8.82
CA GLY A 267 4.49 -6.63 -9.36
C GLY A 267 3.83 -5.70 -8.35
N ASP A 268 4.10 -5.82 -7.05
CA ASP A 268 3.62 -4.85 -6.07
C ASP A 268 4.35 -3.52 -6.24
N ILE A 269 3.62 -2.41 -6.12
CA ILE A 269 4.18 -1.06 -6.10
C ILE A 269 3.77 -0.33 -4.82
N ILE A 270 4.65 0.55 -4.35
CA ILE A 270 4.49 1.28 -3.09
C ILE A 270 4.62 2.77 -3.39
N TYR A 271 3.54 3.51 -3.22
CA TYR A 271 3.52 4.95 -3.13
C TYR A 271 3.99 5.34 -1.73
N SER A 272 5.11 6.05 -1.65
CA SER A 272 5.91 6.16 -0.42
C SER A 272 5.44 7.23 0.55
N GLY A 273 4.37 7.95 0.23
CA GLY A 273 3.89 9.10 0.98
C GLY A 273 4.37 10.44 0.40
N THR A 274 3.58 11.47 0.64
CA THR A 274 3.75 12.82 0.09
C THR A 274 4.25 13.81 1.13
N PRO A 275 5.04 14.84 0.74
CA PRO A 275 5.37 15.97 1.62
C PRO A 275 4.15 16.87 1.88
N GLU A 276 4.35 17.85 2.73
CA GLU A 276 3.37 18.90 3.08
C GLU A 276 2.98 19.75 1.88
N ASN A 277 2.02 20.66 2.09
CA ASN A 277 1.43 21.58 1.10
C ASN A 277 0.63 20.86 0.02
N VAL A 278 -0.06 19.78 0.39
CA VAL A 278 -1.11 19.21 -0.46
C VAL A 278 -2.21 20.24 -0.69
N GLY A 279 -2.74 20.31 -1.90
CA GLY A 279 -3.69 21.38 -2.23
C GLY A 279 -4.60 21.03 -3.40
N PRO A 280 -5.65 21.86 -3.60
CA PRO A 280 -6.62 21.62 -4.65
C PRO A 280 -6.07 21.97 -6.03
N VAL A 281 -6.59 21.24 -7.02
CA VAL A 281 -6.49 21.57 -8.45
C VAL A 281 -7.88 21.63 -9.05
N VAL A 282 -8.00 22.42 -10.12
CA VAL A 282 -9.21 22.58 -10.91
C VAL A 282 -8.96 22.25 -12.37
N ARG A 283 -10.02 22.12 -13.15
CA ARG A 283 -9.89 21.93 -14.60
C ARG A 283 -9.09 23.05 -15.24
N GLY A 284 -8.15 22.67 -16.09
CA GLY A 284 -7.19 23.57 -16.74
C GLY A 284 -5.83 23.60 -16.07
N ASP A 285 -5.71 23.20 -14.80
CA ASP A 285 -4.42 23.18 -14.10
C ASP A 285 -3.47 22.14 -14.67
N LEU A 286 -2.19 22.52 -14.80
CA LEU A 286 -1.07 21.67 -15.17
C LEU A 286 -0.25 21.36 -13.91
N MET A 287 -0.20 20.08 -13.54
CA MET A 287 0.68 19.56 -12.52
C MET A 287 1.98 19.05 -13.13
N THR A 288 3.14 19.49 -12.63
CA THR A 288 4.47 19.02 -13.03
C THR A 288 5.19 18.49 -11.81
N GLY A 289 5.30 17.17 -11.70
CA GLY A 289 6.08 16.48 -10.67
C GLY A 289 7.54 16.37 -11.09
N LYS A 290 8.47 16.57 -10.15
CA LYS A 290 9.92 16.51 -10.37
C LYS A 290 10.60 15.73 -9.26
N LEU A 291 11.54 14.87 -9.64
CA LEU A 291 12.49 14.23 -8.74
C LEU A 291 13.83 14.11 -9.45
N GLU A 292 14.90 14.54 -8.80
CA GLU A 292 16.24 14.43 -9.34
C GLU A 292 16.57 12.95 -9.68
N GLY A 293 16.98 12.71 -10.92
CA GLY A 293 17.25 11.37 -11.44
C GLY A 293 16.07 10.65 -12.10
N LEU A 294 14.88 11.25 -12.12
CA LEU A 294 13.71 10.76 -12.85
C LEU A 294 13.15 11.84 -13.80
N PRO A 295 12.50 11.47 -14.92
CA PRO A 295 11.87 12.44 -15.80
C PRO A 295 10.67 13.12 -15.13
N ASP A 296 10.38 14.35 -15.58
CA ASP A 296 9.22 15.12 -15.15
C ASP A 296 7.92 14.36 -15.45
N LEU A 297 6.97 14.45 -14.53
CA LEU A 297 5.62 13.90 -14.63
C LEU A 297 4.63 15.03 -14.91
N ASN A 298 4.07 15.11 -16.12
CA ASN A 298 3.19 16.21 -16.51
C ASN A 298 1.74 15.73 -16.69
N VAL A 299 0.83 16.29 -15.89
CA VAL A 299 -0.58 15.90 -15.85
C VAL A 299 -1.46 17.14 -15.89
N LYS A 300 -2.33 17.25 -16.90
CA LYS A 300 -3.28 18.36 -17.05
C LYS A 300 -4.68 17.92 -16.65
N VAL A 301 -5.28 18.64 -15.71
CA VAL A 301 -6.65 18.39 -15.26
C VAL A 301 -7.65 18.88 -16.31
N VAL A 302 -8.57 18.02 -16.77
CA VAL A 302 -9.58 18.34 -17.80
C VAL A 302 -11.01 18.09 -17.32
#